data_7732c2bb2fb6216ede23a9f7b044f7e7
#
_entry.id   7732c2bb2fb6216ede23a9f7b044f7e7
#
_cell.length_a   1.000
_cell.length_b   1.000
_cell.length_c   1.000
_cell.angle_alpha   90.00
_cell.angle_beta   90.00
_cell.angle_gamma   90.00
#
_symmetry.space_group_name_H-M   'P 1'
#
loop_
_entity.id
_entity.type
_entity.pdbx_description
1 polymer ?
#
loop_
_entity_poly.entity_id
_entity_poly.type
_entity_poly.pdbx_seq_one_letter_code
_entity_poly.pdbx_strand_id
1 'polypeptide(L)' 'MPIRYKIDILAALKEAGYSSYKLRQMKLFGERNIQKIREGEILNADNLAKICELLKCQPGDILEYIEEGDEVNDI' A
#
# COMPACT_ATOMS: atom_id res chain seq x y z
N MET A 1 12.92 -5.92 -2.46
CA MET A 1 12.02 -6.85 -1.79
C MET A 1 11.13 -7.52 -2.79
N PRO A 2 10.90 -8.82 -2.64
CA PRO A 2 10.01 -9.52 -3.57
C PRO A 2 8.52 -9.25 -3.32
N ILE A 3 8.17 -8.47 -2.32
CA ILE A 3 6.79 -8.09 -2.06
C ILE A 3 6.58 -6.66 -2.51
N ARG A 4 5.48 -6.42 -3.23
CA ARG A 4 5.17 -5.07 -3.68
C ARG A 4 3.65 -4.86 -3.70
N TYR A 5 3.23 -3.60 -3.83
CA TYR A 5 1.82 -3.30 -3.97
C TYR A 5 1.36 -3.64 -5.38
N LYS A 6 0.20 -4.29 -5.47
CA LYS A 6 -0.38 -4.63 -6.77
C LYS A 6 -1.04 -3.43 -7.42
N ILE A 7 -1.47 -2.46 -6.61
CA ILE A 7 -2.23 -1.31 -7.09
C ILE A 7 -1.62 -0.05 -6.49
N ASP A 8 -2.04 1.09 -7.02
CA ASP A 8 -1.66 2.38 -6.45
C ASP A 8 -2.50 2.61 -5.20
N ILE A 9 -1.90 2.39 -4.05
CA ILE A 9 -2.61 2.43 -2.77
C ILE A 9 -3.20 3.82 -2.51
N LEU A 10 -2.42 4.88 -2.77
CA LEU A 10 -2.93 6.23 -2.52
C LEU A 10 -4.08 6.58 -3.43
N ALA A 11 -4.02 6.15 -4.69
CA ALA A 11 -5.11 6.38 -5.62
C ALA A 11 -6.36 5.62 -5.19
N ALA A 12 -6.19 4.37 -4.75
CA ALA A 12 -7.32 3.57 -4.29
C ALA A 12 -7.96 4.18 -3.05
N LEU A 13 -7.13 4.67 -2.12
CA LEU A 13 -7.65 5.33 -0.92
C LEU A 13 -8.40 6.59 -1.28
N LYS A 14 -7.87 7.36 -2.23
CA LYS A 14 -8.53 8.58 -2.66
C LYS A 14 -9.89 8.29 -3.26
N GLU A 15 -9.98 7.24 -4.07
CA GLU A 15 -11.25 6.84 -4.66
C GLU A 15 -12.23 6.40 -3.60
N ALA A 16 -11.75 5.84 -2.50
CA ALA A 16 -12.59 5.42 -1.40
C ALA A 16 -12.97 6.57 -0.48
N GLY A 17 -12.50 7.78 -0.78
CA GLY A 17 -12.84 8.95 0.01
C GLY A 17 -11.75 9.38 0.98
N TYR A 18 -10.56 8.80 0.89
CA TYR A 18 -9.47 9.10 1.81
C TYR A 18 -8.28 9.67 1.06
N SER A 19 -8.32 10.97 0.78
CA SER A 19 -7.19 11.65 0.17
C SER A 19 -6.02 11.70 1.16
N SER A 20 -4.83 12.02 0.67
CA SER A 20 -3.67 12.16 1.56
C SER A 20 -3.95 13.18 2.65
N TYR A 21 -4.59 14.29 2.28
CA TYR A 21 -4.94 15.31 3.26
C TYR A 21 -5.86 14.74 4.34
N LYS A 22 -6.87 13.97 3.92
CA LYS A 22 -7.82 13.40 4.87
C LYS A 22 -7.16 12.36 5.76
N LEU A 23 -6.26 11.55 5.19
CA LEU A 23 -5.53 10.57 5.99
C LEU A 23 -4.74 11.24 7.10
N ARG A 24 -4.10 12.37 6.79
CA ARG A 24 -3.35 13.11 7.79
C ARG A 24 -4.28 13.77 8.79
N GLN A 25 -5.37 14.36 8.32
CA GLN A 25 -6.31 15.06 9.17
C GLN A 25 -6.98 14.12 10.17
N MET A 26 -7.34 12.93 9.73
CA MET A 26 -7.96 11.93 10.59
C MET A 26 -6.93 11.15 11.40
N LYS A 27 -5.64 11.45 11.21
CA LYS A 27 -4.55 10.81 11.92
C LYS A 27 -4.51 9.30 11.70
N LEU A 28 -4.96 8.88 10.54
CA LEU A 28 -4.89 7.47 10.15
C LEU A 28 -3.47 7.10 9.77
N PHE A 29 -2.79 7.99 9.03
CA PHE A 29 -1.40 7.79 8.66
C PHE A 29 -0.67 9.11 8.80
N GLY A 30 0.54 9.04 9.37
CA GLY A 30 1.39 10.22 9.43
C GLY A 30 2.07 10.48 8.10
N GLU A 31 2.74 11.63 8.05
CA GLU A 31 3.42 12.05 6.82
C GLU A 31 4.43 11.01 6.34
N ARG A 32 5.17 10.42 7.29
CA ARG A 32 6.19 9.44 6.95
C ARG A 32 5.58 8.21 6.28
N ASN A 33 4.48 7.71 6.82
CA ASN A 33 3.84 6.52 6.26
C ASN A 33 3.25 6.80 4.89
N ILE A 34 2.65 7.98 4.72
CA ILE A 34 2.11 8.37 3.42
C ILE A 34 3.24 8.43 2.39
N GLN A 35 4.38 8.98 2.79
CA GLN A 35 5.52 9.06 1.89
C GLN A 35 6.05 7.68 1.53
N LYS A 36 6.08 6.77 2.51
CA LYS A 36 6.51 5.40 2.25
C LYS A 36 5.60 4.71 1.25
N ILE A 37 4.29 4.90 1.42
CA ILE A 37 3.34 4.32 0.46
C ILE A 37 3.60 4.89 -0.93
N ARG A 38 3.83 6.19 -1.01
CA ARG A 38 4.07 6.85 -2.30
C ARG A 38 5.31 6.29 -2.97
N GLU A 39 6.31 5.94 -2.19
CA GLU A 39 7.55 5.38 -2.70
C GLU A 39 7.49 3.87 -2.94
N GLY A 40 6.38 3.25 -2.59
CA GLY A 40 6.21 1.83 -2.81
C GLY A 40 6.73 0.95 -1.70
N GLU A 41 7.07 1.53 -0.55
CA GLU A 41 7.56 0.75 0.57
C GLU A 41 6.43 0.06 1.30
N ILE A 42 6.65 -1.17 1.69
CA ILE A 42 5.64 -1.95 2.41
C ILE A 42 5.64 -1.54 3.87
N LEU A 43 4.47 -1.19 4.37
CA LEU A 43 4.31 -0.79 5.75
C LEU A 43 4.26 -2.02 6.66
N ASN A 44 4.31 -1.78 7.98
CA ASN A 44 4.21 -2.88 8.92
C ASN A 44 2.79 -3.44 8.94
N ALA A 45 2.61 -4.56 9.63
CA ALA A 45 1.35 -5.28 9.60
C ALA A 45 0.17 -4.43 10.10
N ASP A 46 0.41 -3.65 11.17
CA ASP A 46 -0.66 -2.82 11.72
C ASP A 46 -1.15 -1.79 10.70
N ASN A 47 -0.23 -1.17 9.98
CA ASN A 47 -0.60 -0.17 9.00
C ASN A 47 -1.21 -0.80 7.75
N LEU A 48 -0.72 -1.98 7.37
CA LEU A 48 -1.35 -2.70 6.28
C LEU A 48 -2.78 -3.07 6.61
N ALA A 49 -3.03 -3.44 7.88
CA ALA A 49 -4.38 -3.75 8.32
C ALA A 49 -5.28 -2.53 8.19
N LYS A 50 -4.75 -1.34 8.48
CA LYS A 50 -5.54 -0.11 8.31
C LYS A 50 -5.92 0.09 6.85
N ILE A 51 -4.98 -0.13 5.94
CA ILE A 51 -5.28 0.00 4.51
C ILE A 51 -6.39 -0.97 4.12
N CYS A 52 -6.26 -2.21 4.56
CA CYS A 52 -7.28 -3.22 4.25
C CYS A 52 -8.63 -2.83 4.81
N GLU A 53 -8.65 -2.28 6.02
CA GLU A 53 -9.89 -1.85 6.62
C GLU A 53 -10.54 -0.71 5.85
N LEU A 54 -9.73 0.27 5.46
CA LEU A 54 -10.26 1.43 4.73
C LEU A 54 -10.75 1.04 3.34
N LEU A 55 -10.06 0.14 2.69
CA LEU A 55 -10.44 -0.32 1.35
C LEU A 55 -11.38 -1.51 1.38
N LYS A 56 -11.62 -2.07 2.56
CA LYS A 56 -12.50 -3.22 2.76
C LYS A 56 -12.06 -4.39 1.89
N CYS A 57 -10.80 -4.74 2.02
CA CYS A 57 -10.21 -5.79 1.20
C CYS A 57 -9.23 -6.61 2.04
N GLN A 58 -8.67 -7.62 1.43
CA GLN A 58 -7.69 -8.49 2.06
C GLN A 58 -6.29 -8.11 1.60
N PRO A 59 -5.25 -8.46 2.39
CA PRO A 59 -3.88 -8.13 1.98
C PRO A 59 -3.53 -8.65 0.58
N GLY A 60 -4.05 -9.82 0.20
CA GLY A 60 -3.77 -10.35 -1.13
C GLY A 60 -4.37 -9.54 -2.25
N ASP A 61 -5.29 -8.63 -1.94
CA ASP A 61 -5.86 -7.75 -2.94
C ASP A 61 -4.96 -6.57 -3.25
N ILE A 62 -4.03 -6.24 -2.34
CA ILE A 62 -3.18 -5.07 -2.51
C ILE A 62 -1.69 -5.40 -2.56
N LEU A 63 -1.31 -6.61 -2.17
CA LEU A 63 0.09 -7.03 -2.17
C LEU A 63 0.29 -8.23 -3.05
N GLU A 64 1.49 -8.37 -3.60
CA GLU A 64 1.85 -9.55 -4.37
C GLU A 64 3.30 -9.90 -4.15
N TYR A 65 3.59 -11.18 -4.28
CA TYR A 65 4.95 -11.67 -4.20
C TYR A 65 5.50 -11.83 -5.61
N ILE A 66 6.70 -11.33 -5.82
CA ILE A 66 7.36 -11.45 -7.10
C ILE A 66 8.60 -12.30 -6.90
N GLU A 67 8.67 -13.39 -7.63
CA GLU A 67 9.86 -14.20 -7.56
C GLU A 67 10.98 -13.49 -8.27
N GLU A 68 12.13 -13.33 -7.61
CA GLU A 68 13.22 -12.57 -8.19
C GLU A 68 13.70 -13.17 -9.49
N GLY A 69 13.63 -14.48 -9.61
CA GLY A 69 14.03 -15.14 -10.84
C GLY A 69 13.16 -14.77 -12.01
N ASP A 70 11.89 -14.50 -11.75
CA ASP A 70 10.98 -14.13 -12.81
C ASP A 70 11.33 -12.82 -13.45
N GLU A 71 11.88 -11.93 -12.66
CA GLU A 71 12.18 -10.61 -13.17
C GLU A 71 13.43 -10.61 -14.00
N VAL A 72 14.30 -11.56 -13.73
CA VAL A 72 15.50 -11.58 -14.44
C VAL A 72 15.44 -12.48 -15.57
N ASN A 73 14.59 -13.25 -15.59
CA ASN A 73 14.54 -14.13 -16.46
C ASN A 73 14.60 -14.13 -17.64
N ASP A 74 14.82 -14.24 -17.77
CA ASP A 74 14.79 -14.25 -18.59
C ASP A 74 15.49 -15.05 -19.19
N ILE A 75 15.82 -15.58 -18.84
CA ILE A 75 16.53 -16.34 -19.32
C ILE A 75 16.46 -17.28 -19.86
#